data_8b915690559b4a7c26795c3c9c1d247d
#
_entry.id   8b915690559b4a7c26795c3c9c1d247d
#
_cell.length_a   1.000
_cell.length_b   1.000
_cell.length_c   1.000
_cell.angle_alpha   90.00
_cell.angle_beta   90.00
_cell.angle_gamma   90.00
#
_symmetry.space_group_name_H-M   'P 1'
#
loop_
_entity.id
_entity.type
_entity.pdbx_description
1 polymer ?
#
loop_
_entity_poly.entity_id
_entity_poly.type
_entity_poly.pdbx_seq_one_letter_code
_entity_poly.pdbx_strand_id
1 'polypeptide(L)'
;MSAIRAVLDTNVVIAARRSKGEASPNREILARWEAGDFRLLYSEDVLLEYVEKLIELGVSGEKLREFVRSVAVLGELVTIDFFHLHRYPADADDIAFLLCAINGNATHLVTYDTGFADIASDCTFTICEPLAFLVALRGVPVT
;
A
#
# COMPACT_ATOMS: atom_id res chain seq x y z
N MET A 1 -2.89 -3.19 19.42
CA MET A 1 -3.32 -3.68 18.11
C MET A 1 -3.66 -2.49 17.21
N SER A 2 -3.10 -2.44 16.02
CA SER A 2 -3.37 -1.32 15.12
C SER A 2 -4.77 -1.47 14.51
N ALA A 3 -5.55 -0.38 14.57
CA ALA A 3 -6.84 -0.30 13.89
C ALA A 3 -6.67 0.06 12.41
N ILE A 4 -5.48 0.50 12.01
CA ILE A 4 -5.21 0.93 10.63
C ILE A 4 -4.74 -0.25 9.80
N ARG A 5 -5.43 -0.47 8.69
CA ARG A 5 -5.19 -1.52 7.71
C ARG A 5 -5.07 -0.84 6.36
N ALA A 6 -3.91 -0.93 5.73
CA ALA A 6 -3.63 -0.12 4.55
C ALA A 6 -3.08 -0.93 3.39
N VAL A 7 -3.49 -0.53 2.20
CA VAL A 7 -2.89 -0.95 0.93
C VAL A 7 -2.04 0.22 0.44
N LEU A 8 -0.79 -0.05 0.08
CA LEU A 8 0.12 0.95 -0.48
C LEU A 8 0.25 0.73 -1.97
N ASP A 9 -0.03 1.78 -2.76
CA ASP A 9 0.19 1.75 -4.20
C ASP A 9 1.69 1.58 -4.48
N THR A 10 2.03 0.99 -5.61
CA THR A 10 3.41 0.72 -6.01
C THR A 10 4.31 1.94 -5.92
N ASN A 11 3.81 3.10 -6.36
CA ASN A 11 4.60 4.34 -6.35
C ASN A 11 5.01 4.79 -4.94
N VAL A 12 4.21 4.47 -3.94
CA VAL A 12 4.56 4.76 -2.55
C VAL A 12 5.74 3.90 -2.10
N VAL A 13 5.69 2.61 -2.41
CA VAL A 13 6.76 1.65 -2.08
C VAL A 13 8.05 2.02 -2.78
N ILE A 14 7.97 2.37 -4.06
CA ILE A 14 9.14 2.75 -4.85
C ILE A 14 9.76 4.03 -4.32
N ALA A 15 8.96 5.05 -4.03
CA ALA A 15 9.45 6.31 -3.51
C ALA A 15 10.19 6.11 -2.18
N ALA A 16 9.70 5.23 -1.33
CA ALA A 16 10.34 4.89 -0.07
C ALA A 16 11.72 4.25 -0.29
N ARG A 17 11.81 3.36 -1.28
CA ARG A 17 13.07 2.66 -1.61
C ARG A 17 14.11 3.57 -2.26
N ARG A 18 13.67 4.59 -2.98
CA ARG A 18 14.56 5.53 -3.67
C ARG A 18 15.05 6.67 -2.81
N SER A 19 14.42 6.90 -1.70
CA SER A 19 14.75 7.97 -0.78
C SER A 19 16.10 7.68 -0.11
N LYS A 20 17.06 8.61 -0.19
CA LYS A 20 18.39 8.43 0.37
C LYS A 20 18.58 9.33 1.58
N GLY A 21 18.54 8.74 2.78
CA GLY A 21 18.92 9.43 4.02
C GLY A 21 18.05 10.60 4.43
N GLU A 22 17.11 11.00 3.64
CA GLU A 22 16.25 12.14 3.89
C GLU A 22 14.97 11.71 4.63
N ALA A 23 14.42 12.60 5.42
CA ALA A 23 13.11 12.39 6.01
C ALA A 23 12.05 12.49 4.90
N SER A 24 11.58 11.35 4.43
CA SER A 24 10.57 11.27 3.38
C SER A 24 9.31 10.64 3.97
N PRO A 25 8.11 11.13 3.59
CA PRO A 25 6.86 10.52 4.05
C PRO A 25 6.80 9.03 3.75
N ASN A 26 7.26 8.63 2.57
CA ASN A 26 7.21 7.24 2.15
C ASN A 26 8.14 6.35 2.98
N ARG A 27 9.32 6.84 3.31
CA ARG A 27 10.24 6.09 4.19
C ARG A 27 9.69 5.96 5.59
N GLU A 28 9.09 7.00 6.11
CA GLU A 28 8.47 6.95 7.43
C GLU A 28 7.32 5.94 7.44
N ILE A 29 6.53 5.88 6.38
CA ILE A 29 5.44 4.90 6.27
C ILE A 29 5.99 3.48 6.36
N LEU A 30 7.04 3.15 5.58
CA LEU A 30 7.62 1.81 5.63
C LEU A 30 8.24 1.51 6.99
N ALA A 31 8.90 2.47 7.62
CA ALA A 31 9.47 2.29 8.95
C ALA A 31 8.38 2.03 9.99
N ARG A 32 7.26 2.73 9.90
CA ARG A 32 6.12 2.52 10.81
C ARG A 32 5.46 1.17 10.58
N TRP A 33 5.39 0.71 9.34
CA TRP A 33 4.92 -0.63 9.04
C TRP A 33 5.82 -1.68 9.70
N GLU A 34 7.12 -1.57 9.52
CA GLU A 34 8.09 -2.51 10.11
C GLU A 34 8.03 -2.50 11.64
N ALA A 35 7.70 -1.36 12.23
CA ALA A 35 7.53 -1.22 13.68
C ALA A 35 6.17 -1.73 14.18
N GLY A 36 5.25 -2.11 13.27
CA GLY A 36 3.95 -2.63 13.65
C GLY A 36 2.89 -1.57 13.89
N ASP A 37 3.12 -0.33 13.45
CA ASP A 37 2.18 0.76 13.67
C ASP A 37 0.89 0.62 12.85
N PHE A 38 0.94 -0.14 11.76
CA PHE A 38 -0.24 -0.50 10.99
C PHE A 38 -0.03 -1.84 10.30
N ARG A 39 -1.13 -2.40 9.81
CA ARG A 39 -1.11 -3.67 9.06
C ARG A 39 -1.05 -3.36 7.56
N LEU A 40 -0.01 -3.84 6.88
CA LEU A 40 0.07 -3.77 5.43
C LEU A 40 -0.72 -4.92 4.83
N LEU A 41 -1.67 -4.59 3.96
CA LEU A 41 -2.45 -5.57 3.21
C LEU A 41 -1.87 -5.73 1.82
N TYR A 42 -1.78 -6.97 1.36
CA TYR A 42 -1.34 -7.26 0.00
C TYR A 42 -2.05 -8.48 -0.53
N SER A 43 -2.29 -8.52 -1.83
CA SER A 43 -2.72 -9.71 -2.54
C SER A 43 -1.57 -10.22 -3.38
N GLU A 44 -1.73 -11.38 -3.99
CA GLU A 44 -0.72 -11.90 -4.91
C GLU A 44 -0.47 -10.93 -6.06
N ASP A 45 -1.53 -10.34 -6.62
CA ASP A 45 -1.40 -9.39 -7.72
C ASP A 45 -0.70 -8.09 -7.30
N VAL A 46 -0.99 -7.60 -6.09
CA VAL A 46 -0.32 -6.42 -5.54
C VAL A 46 1.17 -6.69 -5.35
N LEU A 47 1.52 -7.84 -4.78
CA LEU A 47 2.91 -8.20 -4.58
C LEU A 47 3.64 -8.33 -5.92
N LEU A 48 2.99 -8.92 -6.91
CA LEU A 48 3.57 -9.05 -8.25
C LEU A 48 3.86 -7.68 -8.87
N GLU A 49 2.94 -6.72 -8.72
CA GLU A 49 3.17 -5.35 -9.17
C GLU A 49 4.39 -4.72 -8.52
N TYR A 50 4.56 -4.88 -7.22
CA TYR A 50 5.74 -4.38 -6.52
C TYR A 50 7.02 -5.00 -7.09
N VAL A 51 7.02 -6.32 -7.25
CA VAL A 51 8.19 -7.06 -7.74
C VAL A 51 8.55 -6.63 -9.17
N GLU A 52 7.58 -6.56 -10.06
CA GLU A 52 7.80 -6.16 -11.44
C GLU A 52 8.41 -4.77 -11.54
N LYS A 53 7.89 -3.82 -10.78
CA LYS A 53 8.40 -2.45 -10.79
C LYS A 53 9.81 -2.35 -10.20
N LEU A 54 10.08 -3.07 -9.13
CA LEU A 54 11.41 -3.07 -8.54
C LEU A 54 12.45 -3.70 -9.48
N ILE A 55 12.07 -4.75 -10.21
CA ILE A 55 12.93 -5.34 -11.23
C ILE A 55 13.20 -4.34 -12.36
N GLU A 56 12.16 -3.66 -12.86
CA GLU A 56 12.31 -2.64 -13.89
C GLU A 56 13.28 -1.52 -13.49
N LEU A 57 13.30 -1.19 -12.21
CA LEU A 57 14.17 -0.15 -11.67
C LEU A 57 15.58 -0.64 -11.34
N GLY A 58 15.88 -1.91 -11.62
CA GLY A 58 17.22 -2.45 -11.43
C GLY A 58 17.58 -2.77 -9.99
N VAL A 59 16.60 -2.99 -9.12
CA VAL A 59 16.86 -3.41 -7.73
C VAL A 59 17.51 -4.80 -7.76
N SER A 60 18.57 -4.97 -6.96
CA SER A 60 19.30 -6.24 -6.91
C SER A 60 18.41 -7.38 -6.43
N GLY A 61 18.72 -8.59 -6.87
CA GLY A 61 17.96 -9.77 -6.45
C GLY A 61 17.99 -9.99 -4.94
N GLU A 62 19.09 -9.64 -4.28
CA GLU A 62 19.21 -9.74 -2.83
C GLU A 62 18.23 -8.79 -2.12
N LYS A 63 18.20 -7.51 -2.53
CA LYS A 63 17.29 -6.53 -1.94
C LYS A 63 15.83 -6.86 -2.24
N LEU A 64 15.57 -7.38 -3.44
CA LEU A 64 14.24 -7.80 -3.82
C LEU A 64 13.75 -8.94 -2.93
N ARG A 65 14.59 -9.94 -2.69
CA ARG A 65 14.26 -11.07 -1.81
C ARG A 65 14.00 -10.60 -0.37
N GLU A 66 14.79 -9.66 0.13
CA GLU A 66 14.58 -9.08 1.46
C GLU A 66 13.23 -8.38 1.56
N PHE A 67 12.88 -7.61 0.53
CA PHE A 67 11.59 -6.92 0.49
C PHE A 67 10.42 -7.91 0.47
N VAL A 68 10.47 -8.90 -0.41
CA VAL A 68 9.42 -9.92 -0.51
C VAL A 68 9.27 -10.68 0.82
N ARG A 69 10.39 -11.01 1.46
CA ARG A 69 10.37 -11.68 2.77
C ARG A 69 9.69 -10.80 3.83
N SER A 70 10.01 -9.51 3.86
CA SER A 70 9.38 -8.58 4.80
C SER A 70 7.87 -8.50 4.59
N VAL A 71 7.43 -8.44 3.33
CA VAL A 71 6.01 -8.42 3.02
C VAL A 71 5.34 -9.71 3.47
N ALA A 72 5.96 -10.85 3.21
CA ALA A 72 5.39 -12.15 3.57
C ALA A 72 5.30 -12.35 5.09
N VAL A 73 6.29 -11.87 5.83
CA VAL A 73 6.37 -12.05 7.29
C VAL A 73 5.53 -11.03 8.04
N LEU A 74 5.60 -9.76 7.63
CA LEU A 74 4.97 -8.65 8.35
C LEU A 74 3.65 -8.18 7.76
N GLY A 75 3.38 -8.51 6.49
CA GLY A 75 2.15 -8.14 5.83
C GLY A 75 1.06 -9.17 6.05
N GLU A 76 -0.14 -8.81 5.66
CA GLU A 76 -1.28 -9.72 5.69
C GLU A 76 -1.73 -10.03 4.27
N LEU A 77 -1.66 -11.31 3.89
CA LEU A 77 -2.12 -11.74 2.57
C LEU A 77 -3.64 -11.69 2.51
N VAL A 78 -4.16 -10.99 1.52
CA VAL A 78 -5.60 -10.86 1.28
C VAL A 78 -5.99 -11.79 0.13
N THR A 79 -6.97 -12.66 0.39
CA THR A 79 -7.57 -13.50 -0.64
C THR A 79 -8.64 -12.69 -1.37
N ILE A 80 -8.61 -12.71 -2.69
CA ILE A 80 -9.56 -11.96 -3.50
C ILE A 80 -10.76 -12.85 -3.80
N ASP A 81 -11.84 -12.65 -3.06
CA ASP A 81 -13.11 -13.38 -3.23
C ASP A 81 -14.13 -12.57 -4.02
N PHE A 82 -14.04 -11.24 -3.95
CA PHE A 82 -14.93 -10.32 -4.64
C PHE A 82 -14.18 -9.62 -5.76
N PHE A 83 -14.66 -9.78 -7.00
CA PHE A 83 -13.97 -9.29 -8.19
C PHE A 83 -14.67 -8.13 -8.90
N HIS A 84 -15.92 -7.85 -8.57
CA HIS A 84 -16.69 -6.84 -9.26
C HIS A 84 -16.56 -5.50 -8.56
N LEU A 85 -16.25 -4.47 -9.36
CA LEU A 85 -16.22 -3.09 -8.90
C LEU A 85 -17.46 -2.38 -9.47
N HIS A 86 -18.08 -1.54 -8.64
CA HIS A 86 -19.20 -0.74 -9.07
C HIS A 86 -18.77 0.22 -10.18
N ARG A 87 -17.57 0.79 -10.04
CA ARG A 87 -16.89 1.57 -11.08
C ARG A 87 -15.44 1.12 -11.15
N TYR A 88 -14.89 1.15 -12.37
CA TYR A 88 -13.50 0.77 -12.59
C TYR A 88 -12.62 2.02 -12.67
N PRO A 89 -11.39 1.98 -12.13
CA PRO A 89 -10.45 3.08 -12.29
C PRO A 89 -10.03 3.23 -13.76
N ALA A 90 -9.57 4.42 -14.12
CA ALA A 90 -9.12 4.69 -15.48
C ALA A 90 -7.94 3.82 -15.90
N ASP A 91 -7.04 3.53 -14.94
CA ASP A 91 -5.88 2.67 -15.17
C ASP A 91 -6.22 1.26 -14.68
N ALA A 92 -6.11 0.28 -15.58
CA ALA A 92 -6.37 -1.12 -15.24
C ALA A 92 -5.43 -1.66 -14.15
N ASP A 93 -4.21 -1.14 -14.07
CA ASP A 93 -3.24 -1.56 -13.05
C ASP A 93 -3.72 -1.21 -11.63
N ASP A 94 -4.59 -0.22 -11.49
CA ASP A 94 -5.13 0.20 -10.22
C ASP A 94 -6.18 -0.77 -9.66
N ILE A 95 -6.74 -1.63 -10.50
CA ILE A 95 -7.77 -2.59 -10.11
C ILE A 95 -7.28 -3.52 -9.01
N ALA A 96 -6.05 -4.02 -9.12
CA ALA A 96 -5.49 -4.94 -8.13
C ALA A 96 -5.46 -4.31 -6.73
N PHE A 97 -5.12 -3.03 -6.64
CA PHE A 97 -5.05 -2.32 -5.35
C PHE A 97 -6.44 -2.11 -4.76
N LEU A 98 -7.42 -1.76 -5.59
CA LEU A 98 -8.80 -1.61 -5.14
C LEU A 98 -9.38 -2.92 -4.64
N LEU A 99 -9.20 -4.00 -5.39
CA LEU A 99 -9.68 -5.32 -4.98
C LEU A 99 -9.04 -5.78 -3.68
N CYS A 100 -7.75 -5.50 -3.51
CA CYS A 100 -7.05 -5.81 -2.27
C CYS A 100 -7.65 -5.03 -1.09
N ALA A 101 -7.90 -3.74 -1.28
CA ALA A 101 -8.49 -2.90 -0.24
C ALA A 101 -9.90 -3.36 0.15
N ILE A 102 -10.73 -3.69 -0.84
CA ILE A 102 -12.10 -4.15 -0.61
C ILE A 102 -12.11 -5.50 0.11
N ASN A 103 -11.40 -6.48 -0.43
CA ASN A 103 -11.39 -7.82 0.13
C ASN A 103 -10.67 -7.90 1.48
N GLY A 104 -9.73 -7.01 1.73
CA GLY A 104 -8.98 -6.95 2.97
C GLY A 104 -9.61 -6.10 4.07
N ASN A 105 -10.76 -5.48 3.80
CA ASN A 105 -11.39 -4.54 4.73
C ASN A 105 -10.41 -3.45 5.17
N ALA A 106 -9.76 -2.83 4.18
CA ALA A 106 -8.80 -1.76 4.44
C ALA A 106 -9.47 -0.54 5.07
N THR A 107 -8.71 0.21 5.85
CA THR A 107 -9.10 1.53 6.30
C THR A 107 -8.60 2.60 5.34
N HIS A 108 -7.47 2.32 4.68
CA HIS A 108 -6.79 3.28 3.79
C HIS A 108 -6.22 2.60 2.55
N LEU A 109 -6.30 3.32 1.44
CA LEU A 109 -5.50 3.05 0.24
C LEU A 109 -4.62 4.28 0.02
N VAL A 110 -3.32 4.09 0.07
CA VAL A 110 -2.34 5.19 0.02
C VAL A 110 -1.74 5.25 -1.38
N THR A 111 -1.93 6.36 -2.05
CA THR A 111 -1.51 6.51 -3.45
C THR A 111 -1.27 7.99 -3.79
N TYR A 112 -0.37 8.22 -4.75
CA TYR A 112 -0.23 9.54 -5.39
C TYR A 112 -1.12 9.69 -6.62
N ASP A 113 -1.76 8.61 -7.06
CA ASP A 113 -2.53 8.59 -8.29
C ASP A 113 -3.91 9.25 -8.10
N THR A 114 -4.17 10.30 -8.87
CA THR A 114 -5.45 11.00 -8.86
C THR A 114 -6.55 10.24 -9.58
N GLY A 115 -6.20 9.17 -10.31
CA GLY A 115 -7.16 8.33 -11.03
C GLY A 115 -8.20 7.64 -10.15
N PHE A 116 -7.95 7.58 -8.85
CA PHE A 116 -8.91 7.03 -7.89
C PHE A 116 -9.98 8.04 -7.45
N ALA A 117 -9.82 9.33 -7.78
CA ALA A 117 -10.71 10.37 -7.27
C ALA A 117 -12.18 10.12 -7.64
N ASP A 118 -12.44 9.64 -8.85
CA ASP A 118 -13.79 9.40 -9.37
C ASP A 118 -14.53 8.29 -8.64
N ILE A 119 -13.78 7.37 -8.02
CA ILE A 119 -14.37 6.21 -7.35
C ILE A 119 -14.27 6.30 -5.83
N ALA A 120 -13.61 7.32 -5.30
CA ALA A 120 -13.37 7.48 -3.87
C ALA A 120 -14.67 7.48 -3.06
N SER A 121 -15.72 8.11 -3.59
CA SER A 121 -17.04 8.20 -2.91
C SER A 121 -17.74 6.85 -2.82
N ASP A 122 -17.37 5.88 -3.65
CA ASP A 122 -17.97 4.55 -3.65
C ASP A 122 -17.25 3.60 -2.68
N CYS A 123 -16.15 4.05 -2.07
CA CYS A 123 -15.31 3.22 -1.22
C CYS A 123 -15.62 3.43 0.25
N THR A 124 -15.53 2.34 1.03
CA THR A 124 -15.70 2.39 2.49
C THR A 124 -14.41 2.77 3.20
N PHE A 125 -13.30 2.79 2.49
CA PHE A 125 -11.97 3.17 3.00
C PHE A 125 -11.57 4.53 2.45
N THR A 126 -10.62 5.16 3.11
CA THR A 126 -10.09 6.46 2.70
C THR A 126 -8.99 6.28 1.66
N ILE A 127 -9.08 6.99 0.54
CA ILE A 127 -8.01 7.05 -0.45
C ILE A 127 -7.25 8.37 -0.21
N CYS A 128 -5.96 8.28 0.05
CA CYS A 128 -5.18 9.45 0.42
C CYS A 128 -3.73 9.36 -0.03
N GLU A 129 -3.07 10.51 -0.04
CA GLU A 129 -1.63 10.58 -0.31
C GLU A 129 -0.82 10.22 0.94
N PRO A 130 0.47 9.88 0.78
CA PRO A 130 1.31 9.49 1.89
C PRO A 130 1.35 10.46 3.06
N LEU A 131 1.40 11.77 2.80
CA LEU A 131 1.45 12.75 3.87
C LEU A 131 0.20 12.72 4.73
N ALA A 132 -0.98 12.61 4.11
CA ALA A 132 -2.26 12.49 4.82
C ALA A 132 -2.31 11.20 5.63
N PHE A 133 -1.78 10.10 5.08
CA PHE A 133 -1.72 8.82 5.79
C PHE A 133 -0.83 8.92 7.03
N LEU A 134 0.31 9.61 6.94
CA LEU A 134 1.16 9.84 8.10
C LEU A 134 0.47 10.62 9.21
N VAL A 135 -0.32 11.63 8.82
CA VAL A 135 -1.12 12.38 9.80
C VAL A 135 -2.07 11.43 10.54
N ALA A 136 -2.71 10.52 9.81
CA ALA A 136 -3.59 9.52 10.42
C ALA A 136 -2.81 8.58 11.36
N LEU A 137 -1.63 8.13 10.96
CA LEU A 137 -0.79 7.27 11.79
C LEU A 137 -0.33 7.97 13.07
N ARG A 138 0.09 9.22 12.94
CA ARG A 138 0.58 10.02 14.09
C ARG A 138 -0.53 10.39 15.05
N GLY A 139 -1.77 10.49 14.55
CA GLY A 139 -2.93 10.85 15.34
C GLY A 139 -3.63 9.67 16.01
N VAL A 140 -3.17 8.43 15.79
CA VAL A 140 -3.78 7.26 16.44
C VAL A 140 -3.50 7.33 17.94
N PRO A 141 -4.54 7.32 18.80
CA PRO A 141 -4.33 7.38 20.24
C PRO A 141 -3.56 6.16 20.73
N VAL A 142 -2.61 6.40 21.63
CA VAL A 142 -1.93 5.34 22.36
C VAL A 142 -2.81 4.99 23.55
N THR A 143 -3.50 3.88 23.48
CA THR A 143 -4.34 3.40 24.58
C THR A 143 -3.75 2.17 25.23
#